data_3fb16d2da1da4f4deed9a259d3dbebd7
#
_entry.id   3fb16d2da1da4f4deed9a259d3dbebd7
#
_cell.length_a   1.000
_cell.length_b   1.000
_cell.length_c   1.000
_cell.angle_alpha   90.00
_cell.angle_beta   90.00
_cell.angle_gamma   90.00
#
_symmetry.space_group_name_H-M   'P 1'
#
loop_
_entity.id
_entity.type
_entity.pdbx_description
1 polymer ?
#
loop_
_entity_poly.entity_id
_entity_poly.type
_entity_poly.pdbx_seq_one_letter_code
_entity_poly.pdbx_strand_id
1 'polypeptide(L)'
;SDPDVVRFFDTTLRDGEQAPGIALSKDEKVEIAEQLARLQVDILEAGFAISSDGEFDAVREIATSVKGPVIASLARVVPGDIERAAEALKGADRFRIHVFISTSQIHMEDMLRMSHRQVLDGIAEGVKLAAGYTDDVEFSAQDATRTELDFLLECFDIAVKAGATTINVPDTVGYATPAEFGELVRIVRDRTPDHVTISTHCHNDLGLAVANSLAGVENGARQVEVAVNGIGERAGNCSLEEMAMILRTRREALGVRHGLNLKEIVRTSRLVSALTGYSVQPNKAVVGASAFAHESGIHQHGVLANRATYEIMDPVEIGLEGNQIVLGKHSGRHAFADALDKVGISIDDDHMHRAFARFKELADRKIQITDQDLAAIVSEEVGSGKEDLLVLESLASGGGTHLAPTATVRLRRGDEVIEESAMGDGMIDAACGAIQRAAGVEAKLITFNVSSVTGGSDALGDVVVQLEIDGRRVTGRGVATDVVEASARAYLAAINRAASVAETSIETAMSETAMSEAATVETANDEVTP
;
A
#
# COMPACT_ATOMS: atom_id res chain seq x y z
N SER A 1 1.67 27.77 10.43
CA SER A 1 1.20 26.46 10.96
C SER A 1 1.25 26.49 12.49
N ASP A 2 0.32 25.78 13.14
CA ASP A 2 0.32 25.60 14.58
C ASP A 2 1.56 24.78 14.98
N PRO A 3 2.44 25.29 15.85
CA PRO A 3 3.70 24.63 16.18
C PRO A 3 3.53 23.32 16.95
N ASP A 4 2.34 23.08 17.51
CA ASP A 4 2.05 21.87 18.27
C ASP A 4 1.44 20.76 17.40
N VAL A 5 1.21 21.01 16.11
CA VAL A 5 0.64 20.02 15.19
C VAL A 5 1.74 19.33 14.39
N VAL A 6 1.78 18.00 14.47
CA VAL A 6 2.57 17.14 13.61
C VAL A 6 1.70 16.66 12.45
N ARG A 7 2.12 16.96 11.22
CA ARG A 7 1.44 16.55 10.00
C ARG A 7 1.89 15.15 9.58
N PHE A 8 0.95 14.36 9.10
CA PHE A 8 1.19 13.03 8.54
C PHE A 8 1.23 13.10 7.03
N PHE A 9 2.40 12.80 6.49
CA PHE A 9 2.62 12.64 5.06
C PHE A 9 2.66 11.14 4.74
N ASP A 10 1.57 10.62 4.20
CA ASP A 10 1.47 9.21 3.84
C ASP A 10 2.12 8.94 2.48
N THR A 11 3.04 7.99 2.45
CA THR A 11 3.78 7.55 1.26
C THR A 11 3.45 6.11 0.87
N THR A 12 2.34 5.56 1.35
CA THR A 12 1.91 4.18 1.07
C THR A 12 1.84 3.90 -0.44
N LEU A 13 1.32 4.86 -1.22
CA LEU A 13 1.14 4.74 -2.67
C LEU A 13 2.39 5.08 -3.49
N ARG A 14 3.48 5.48 -2.86
CA ARG A 14 4.77 5.75 -3.53
C ARG A 14 5.86 4.83 -2.99
N ASP A 15 6.41 5.09 -1.79
CA ASP A 15 7.47 4.29 -1.17
C ASP A 15 6.93 2.94 -0.69
N GLY A 16 5.71 2.94 -0.14
CA GLY A 16 5.03 1.73 0.29
C GLY A 16 4.85 0.74 -0.86
N GLU A 17 4.46 1.20 -2.04
CA GLU A 17 4.30 0.37 -3.23
C GLU A 17 5.62 -0.18 -3.79
N GLN A 18 6.76 0.42 -3.43
CA GLN A 18 8.08 -0.09 -3.82
C GLN A 18 8.49 -1.34 -3.04
N ALA A 19 7.69 -1.80 -2.08
CA ALA A 19 7.93 -3.09 -1.42
C ALA A 19 7.91 -4.24 -2.45
N PRO A 20 8.89 -5.17 -2.39
CA PRO A 20 8.98 -6.26 -3.35
C PRO A 20 7.68 -7.08 -3.40
N GLY A 21 7.11 -7.24 -4.59
CA GLY A 21 5.90 -8.02 -4.82
C GLY A 21 4.59 -7.24 -4.75
N ILE A 22 4.59 -5.95 -4.41
CA ILE A 22 3.42 -5.09 -4.52
C ILE A 22 3.29 -4.57 -5.96
N ALA A 23 2.09 -4.64 -6.51
CA ALA A 23 1.73 -4.02 -7.78
C ALA A 23 0.24 -3.65 -7.71
N LEU A 24 -0.03 -2.40 -7.44
CA LEU A 24 -1.39 -1.89 -7.35
C LEU A 24 -1.89 -1.42 -8.72
N SER A 25 -3.12 -1.75 -9.06
CA SER A 25 -3.82 -1.15 -10.18
C SER A 25 -4.21 0.30 -9.86
N LYS A 26 -4.54 1.08 -10.87
CA LYS A 26 -5.01 2.46 -10.71
C LYS A 26 -6.22 2.53 -9.76
N ASP A 27 -7.19 1.64 -9.92
CA ASP A 27 -8.41 1.64 -9.11
C ASP A 27 -8.11 1.31 -7.64
N GLU A 28 -7.22 0.37 -7.37
CA GLU A 28 -6.76 0.05 -6.01
C GLU A 28 -6.01 1.22 -5.36
N LYS A 29 -5.19 1.95 -6.13
CA LYS A 29 -4.55 3.18 -5.65
C LYS A 29 -5.57 4.24 -5.27
N VAL A 30 -6.61 4.44 -6.08
CA VAL A 30 -7.70 5.38 -5.78
C VAL A 30 -8.45 4.94 -4.52
N GLU A 31 -8.75 3.66 -4.35
CA GLU A 31 -9.44 3.13 -3.18
C GLU A 31 -8.63 3.36 -1.89
N ILE A 32 -7.32 3.09 -1.93
CA ILE A 32 -6.43 3.38 -0.80
C ILE A 32 -6.38 4.89 -0.54
N ALA A 33 -6.27 5.71 -1.57
CA ALA A 33 -6.21 7.16 -1.44
C ALA A 33 -7.48 7.75 -0.80
N GLU A 34 -8.67 7.25 -1.18
CA GLU A 34 -9.93 7.63 -0.55
C GLU A 34 -9.99 7.20 0.92
N GLN A 35 -9.46 6.03 1.25
CA GLN A 35 -9.40 5.57 2.64
C GLN A 35 -8.42 6.41 3.47
N LEU A 36 -7.27 6.79 2.91
CA LEU A 36 -6.33 7.72 3.55
C LEU A 36 -6.95 9.12 3.76
N ALA A 37 -7.79 9.57 2.85
CA ALA A 37 -8.56 10.81 3.02
C ALA A 37 -9.60 10.67 4.16
N ARG A 38 -10.27 9.52 4.33
CA ARG A 38 -11.14 9.23 5.47
C ARG A 38 -10.38 9.18 6.80
N LEU A 39 -9.16 8.64 6.78
CA LEU A 39 -8.23 8.65 7.91
C LEU A 39 -7.74 10.08 8.22
N GLN A 40 -7.95 11.04 7.31
CA GLN A 40 -7.56 12.44 7.45
C GLN A 40 -6.04 12.64 7.52
N VAL A 41 -5.27 11.93 6.67
CA VAL A 41 -3.86 12.27 6.48
C VAL A 41 -3.75 13.70 5.94
N ASP A 42 -2.71 14.44 6.36
CA ASP A 42 -2.54 15.83 5.93
C ASP A 42 -2.05 15.92 4.49
N ILE A 43 -1.13 15.05 4.10
CA ILE A 43 -0.56 14.96 2.77
C ILE A 43 -0.56 13.49 2.34
N LEU A 44 -0.87 13.24 1.06
CA LEU A 44 -0.87 11.93 0.42
C LEU A 44 0.04 11.96 -0.80
N GLU A 45 1.11 11.18 -0.79
CA GLU A 45 1.99 11.00 -1.95
C GLU A 45 1.40 9.95 -2.88
N ALA A 46 0.78 10.43 -3.97
CA ALA A 46 0.02 9.58 -4.88
C ALA A 46 0.90 8.68 -5.77
N GLY A 47 2.18 9.03 -5.93
CA GLY A 47 3.12 8.24 -6.71
C GLY A 47 4.28 9.03 -7.30
N PHE A 48 4.94 8.43 -8.31
CA PHE A 48 6.06 9.02 -9.05
C PHE A 48 5.70 9.11 -10.54
N ALA A 49 5.06 10.20 -10.93
CA ALA A 49 4.38 10.38 -12.22
C ALA A 49 5.25 10.17 -13.48
N ILE A 50 6.59 10.29 -13.35
CA ILE A 50 7.51 10.07 -14.49
C ILE A 50 7.84 8.61 -14.72
N SER A 51 7.58 7.72 -13.75
CA SER A 51 8.02 6.32 -13.83
C SER A 51 7.32 5.54 -14.95
N SER A 52 6.06 5.84 -15.24
CA SER A 52 5.28 5.26 -16.34
C SER A 52 4.03 6.10 -16.65
N ASP A 53 3.39 5.84 -17.81
CA ASP A 53 2.11 6.49 -18.13
C ASP A 53 0.98 6.01 -17.20
N GLY A 54 0.97 4.73 -16.81
CA GLY A 54 0.02 4.21 -15.82
C GLY A 54 0.14 4.90 -14.46
N GLU A 55 1.37 5.17 -14.02
CA GLU A 55 1.63 5.89 -12.78
C GLU A 55 1.18 7.36 -12.87
N PHE A 56 1.44 8.00 -14.00
CA PHE A 56 0.92 9.35 -14.28
C PHE A 56 -0.60 9.40 -14.22
N ASP A 57 -1.28 8.44 -14.85
CA ASP A 57 -2.74 8.37 -14.86
C ASP A 57 -3.32 8.10 -13.46
N ALA A 58 -2.65 7.27 -12.65
CA ALA A 58 -3.05 7.03 -11.27
C ALA A 58 -2.92 8.30 -10.41
N VAL A 59 -1.78 9.00 -10.49
CA VAL A 59 -1.58 10.27 -9.77
C VAL A 59 -2.62 11.31 -10.19
N ARG A 60 -2.92 11.41 -11.49
CA ARG A 60 -3.91 12.35 -12.01
C ARG A 60 -5.33 12.02 -11.54
N GLU A 61 -5.71 10.74 -11.54
CA GLU A 61 -7.01 10.29 -11.04
C GLU A 61 -7.17 10.64 -9.57
N ILE A 62 -6.18 10.31 -8.74
CA ILE A 62 -6.18 10.66 -7.31
C ILE A 62 -6.27 12.18 -7.12
N ALA A 63 -5.50 12.96 -7.88
CA ALA A 63 -5.50 14.43 -7.78
C ALA A 63 -6.87 15.05 -8.09
N THR A 64 -7.64 14.44 -8.99
CA THR A 64 -8.96 14.95 -9.39
C THR A 64 -10.11 14.44 -8.52
N SER A 65 -10.05 13.18 -8.07
CA SER A 65 -11.14 12.51 -7.36
C SER A 65 -11.05 12.64 -5.84
N VAL A 66 -9.84 12.57 -5.25
CA VAL A 66 -9.67 12.53 -3.80
C VAL A 66 -9.64 13.95 -3.22
N LYS A 67 -10.43 14.16 -2.17
CA LYS A 67 -10.58 15.46 -1.50
C LYS A 67 -10.19 15.37 -0.03
N GLY A 68 -9.62 16.45 0.49
CA GLY A 68 -9.20 16.59 1.88
C GLY A 68 -7.69 16.75 2.03
N PRO A 69 -6.86 15.73 1.78
CA PRO A 69 -5.41 15.86 1.90
C PRO A 69 -4.81 16.77 0.79
N VAL A 70 -3.59 17.25 1.02
CA VAL A 70 -2.74 17.77 -0.05
C VAL A 70 -2.24 16.59 -0.86
N ILE A 71 -2.43 16.60 -2.17
CA ILE A 71 -1.93 15.52 -3.04
C ILE A 71 -0.51 15.85 -3.48
N ALA A 72 0.42 14.93 -3.26
CA ALA A 72 1.82 15.10 -3.62
C ALA A 72 2.24 14.08 -4.70
N SER A 73 3.23 14.47 -5.48
CA SER A 73 3.95 13.56 -6.38
C SER A 73 5.45 13.78 -6.26
N LEU A 74 6.19 12.67 -6.24
CA LEU A 74 7.64 12.67 -6.21
C LEU A 74 8.21 13.12 -7.57
N ALA A 75 9.34 13.82 -7.57
CA ALA A 75 10.09 14.22 -8.75
C ALA A 75 11.59 14.33 -8.41
N ARG A 76 12.46 13.88 -9.31
CA ARG A 76 13.89 14.23 -9.21
C ARG A 76 14.05 15.71 -9.53
N VAL A 77 15.16 16.32 -9.14
CA VAL A 77 15.49 17.72 -9.48
C VAL A 77 15.76 17.92 -11.00
N VAL A 78 15.03 17.22 -11.85
CA VAL A 78 15.14 17.22 -13.31
C VAL A 78 13.88 17.86 -13.89
N PRO A 79 14.00 18.84 -14.83
CA PRO A 79 12.84 19.56 -15.35
C PRO A 79 11.69 18.67 -15.83
N GLY A 80 11.98 17.63 -16.60
CA GLY A 80 10.94 16.72 -17.13
C GLY A 80 10.15 15.96 -16.04
N ASP A 81 10.79 15.62 -14.91
CA ASP A 81 10.11 14.96 -13.80
C ASP A 81 9.17 15.93 -13.09
N ILE A 82 9.64 17.16 -12.86
CA ILE A 82 8.89 18.22 -12.16
C ILE A 82 7.68 18.64 -12.99
N GLU A 83 7.88 18.86 -14.29
CA GLU A 83 6.81 19.19 -15.23
C GLU A 83 5.75 18.09 -15.30
N ARG A 84 6.17 16.82 -15.36
CA ARG A 84 5.29 15.67 -15.38
C ARG A 84 4.48 15.54 -14.07
N ALA A 85 5.13 15.77 -12.92
CA ALA A 85 4.45 15.78 -11.62
C ALA A 85 3.43 16.92 -11.54
N ALA A 86 3.80 18.14 -11.96
CA ALA A 86 2.90 19.28 -11.98
C ALA A 86 1.69 19.05 -12.88
N GLU A 87 1.88 18.41 -14.05
CA GLU A 87 0.80 18.09 -14.97
C GLU A 87 -0.15 17.04 -14.37
N ALA A 88 0.38 15.98 -13.74
CA ALA A 88 -0.43 14.94 -13.11
C ALA A 88 -1.25 15.49 -11.93
N LEU A 89 -0.70 16.44 -11.18
CA LEU A 89 -1.37 17.07 -10.03
C LEU A 89 -2.38 18.16 -10.41
N LYS A 90 -2.47 18.50 -11.69
CA LYS A 90 -3.38 19.52 -12.21
C LYS A 90 -4.83 19.10 -11.98
N GLY A 91 -5.56 19.83 -11.17
CA GLY A 91 -6.95 19.50 -10.81
C GLY A 91 -7.13 19.09 -9.34
N ALA A 92 -6.05 18.87 -8.60
CA ALA A 92 -6.14 18.77 -7.15
C ALA A 92 -6.52 20.12 -6.53
N ASP A 93 -7.31 20.09 -5.46
CA ASP A 93 -7.68 21.32 -4.73
C ASP A 93 -6.44 21.99 -4.12
N ARG A 94 -5.50 21.20 -3.66
CA ARG A 94 -4.18 21.59 -3.14
C ARG A 94 -3.19 20.51 -3.52
N PHE A 95 -2.02 20.91 -4.00
CA PHE A 95 -0.99 19.94 -4.34
C PHE A 95 0.41 20.38 -3.93
N ARG A 96 1.26 19.40 -3.76
CA ARG A 96 2.69 19.52 -3.43
C ARG A 96 3.53 18.86 -4.50
N ILE A 97 4.62 19.48 -4.87
CA ILE A 97 5.69 18.82 -5.63
C ILE A 97 6.80 18.47 -4.63
N HIS A 98 7.08 17.17 -4.52
CA HIS A 98 8.13 16.64 -3.66
C HIS A 98 9.37 16.35 -4.51
N VAL A 99 10.38 17.21 -4.41
CA VAL A 99 11.62 17.07 -5.17
C VAL A 99 12.73 16.47 -4.33
N PHE A 100 13.56 15.63 -4.93
CA PHE A 100 14.68 15.00 -4.23
C PHE A 100 15.93 14.85 -5.09
N ILE A 101 17.07 14.79 -4.41
CA ILE A 101 18.35 14.37 -4.94
C ILE A 101 19.21 13.77 -3.82
N SER A 102 20.04 12.79 -4.15
CA SER A 102 20.98 12.23 -3.16
C SER A 102 22.11 13.19 -2.86
N THR A 103 22.47 13.28 -1.57
CA THR A 103 23.48 14.21 -1.07
C THR A 103 24.68 13.52 -0.40
N SER A 104 24.60 12.21 -0.09
CA SER A 104 25.73 11.47 0.48
C SER A 104 26.83 11.26 -0.56
N GLN A 105 28.07 11.28 -0.12
CA GLN A 105 29.23 11.11 -0.99
C GLN A 105 29.16 9.83 -1.80
N ILE A 106 28.79 8.71 -1.17
CA ILE A 106 28.66 7.41 -1.85
C ILE A 106 27.62 7.45 -2.98
N HIS A 107 26.47 8.10 -2.78
CA HIS A 107 25.48 8.23 -3.83
C HIS A 107 25.89 9.22 -4.93
N MET A 108 26.55 10.32 -4.55
CA MET A 108 27.04 11.30 -5.53
C MET A 108 28.11 10.70 -6.45
N GLU A 109 29.05 9.93 -5.90
CA GLU A 109 30.16 9.34 -6.66
C GLU A 109 29.70 8.12 -7.49
N ASP A 110 29.04 7.15 -6.85
CA ASP A 110 28.77 5.85 -7.46
C ASP A 110 27.48 5.81 -8.26
N MET A 111 26.44 6.55 -7.84
CA MET A 111 25.12 6.53 -8.46
C MET A 111 24.87 7.73 -9.39
N LEU A 112 25.06 8.96 -8.90
CA LEU A 112 24.77 10.18 -9.66
C LEU A 112 25.92 10.59 -10.57
N ARG A 113 27.17 10.31 -10.16
CA ARG A 113 28.41 10.80 -10.81
C ARG A 113 28.44 12.33 -10.93
N MET A 114 28.02 13.00 -9.86
CA MET A 114 27.91 14.45 -9.75
C MET A 114 28.84 14.98 -8.67
N SER A 115 29.42 16.15 -8.93
CA SER A 115 30.14 16.92 -7.92
C SER A 115 29.18 17.62 -6.97
N HIS A 116 29.64 18.05 -5.79
CA HIS A 116 28.88 18.89 -4.85
C HIS A 116 28.23 20.08 -5.56
N ARG A 117 28.99 20.78 -6.42
CA ARG A 117 28.50 21.95 -7.16
C ARG A 117 27.31 21.61 -8.06
N GLN A 118 27.40 20.50 -8.79
CA GLN A 118 26.30 20.06 -9.67
C GLN A 118 25.05 19.67 -8.89
N VAL A 119 25.22 19.07 -7.70
CA VAL A 119 24.10 18.76 -6.80
C VAL A 119 23.42 20.04 -6.32
N LEU A 120 24.21 21.01 -5.84
CA LEU A 120 23.69 22.32 -5.38
C LEU A 120 22.98 23.11 -6.50
N ASP A 121 23.56 23.12 -7.70
CA ASP A 121 22.92 23.77 -8.87
C ASP A 121 21.61 23.05 -9.23
N GLY A 122 21.58 21.70 -9.20
CA GLY A 122 20.37 20.92 -9.42
C GLY A 122 19.27 21.19 -8.39
N ILE A 123 19.63 21.31 -7.11
CA ILE A 123 18.70 21.70 -6.04
C ILE A 123 18.11 23.09 -6.32
N ALA A 124 18.97 24.08 -6.59
CA ALA A 124 18.54 25.44 -6.82
C ALA A 124 17.56 25.57 -8.02
N GLU A 125 17.90 24.92 -9.14
CA GLU A 125 17.10 24.95 -10.36
C GLU A 125 15.81 24.14 -10.21
N GLY A 126 15.90 22.92 -9.67
CA GLY A 126 14.75 22.03 -9.52
C GLY A 126 13.71 22.56 -8.53
N VAL A 127 14.12 22.99 -7.34
CA VAL A 127 13.21 23.58 -6.35
C VAL A 127 12.58 24.86 -6.88
N LYS A 128 13.35 25.73 -7.53
CA LYS A 128 12.83 26.95 -8.14
C LYS A 128 11.80 26.66 -9.24
N LEU A 129 12.04 25.63 -10.05
CA LEU A 129 11.09 25.20 -11.07
C LEU A 129 9.80 24.68 -10.44
N ALA A 130 9.89 23.83 -9.41
CA ALA A 130 8.74 23.32 -8.67
C ALA A 130 7.92 24.45 -8.02
N ALA A 131 8.60 25.46 -7.43
CA ALA A 131 7.99 26.65 -6.85
C ALA A 131 7.29 27.55 -7.90
N GLY A 132 7.58 27.37 -9.17
CA GLY A 132 6.86 28.01 -10.28
C GLY A 132 5.46 27.40 -10.52
N TYR A 133 5.18 26.21 -10.02
CA TYR A 133 3.90 25.51 -10.19
C TYR A 133 3.03 25.53 -8.94
N THR A 134 3.62 25.59 -7.74
CA THR A 134 2.90 25.55 -6.46
C THR A 134 3.68 26.27 -5.37
N ASP A 135 2.95 26.82 -4.38
CA ASP A 135 3.54 27.41 -3.18
C ASP A 135 3.91 26.37 -2.12
N ASP A 136 3.59 25.08 -2.34
CA ASP A 136 3.90 23.97 -1.44
C ASP A 136 4.92 23.02 -2.08
N VAL A 137 6.20 23.26 -1.78
CA VAL A 137 7.32 22.46 -2.30
C VAL A 137 8.06 21.81 -1.14
N GLU A 138 8.21 20.48 -1.20
CA GLU A 138 9.07 19.72 -0.31
C GLU A 138 10.36 19.33 -1.00
N PHE A 139 11.47 19.49 -0.29
CA PHE A 139 12.79 19.06 -0.73
C PHE A 139 13.35 17.99 0.19
N SER A 140 13.71 16.83 -0.39
CA SER A 140 14.39 15.71 0.31
C SER A 140 15.86 15.63 -0.09
N ALA A 141 16.74 15.75 0.89
CA ALA A 141 18.17 15.43 0.74
C ALA A 141 18.35 13.91 0.92
N GLN A 142 18.15 13.10 -0.13
CA GLN A 142 18.21 11.64 -0.02
C GLN A 142 19.56 11.19 0.58
N ASP A 143 19.46 10.28 1.57
CA ASP A 143 20.59 9.76 2.33
C ASP A 143 21.24 10.79 3.27
N ALA A 144 20.42 11.66 3.88
CA ALA A 144 20.87 12.75 4.74
C ALA A 144 21.70 12.25 5.95
N THR A 145 21.34 11.10 6.52
CA THR A 145 22.03 10.53 7.69
C THR A 145 23.48 10.11 7.40
N ARG A 146 23.85 9.93 6.13
CA ARG A 146 25.21 9.62 5.69
C ARG A 146 25.87 10.75 4.90
N THR A 147 25.20 11.90 4.84
CA THR A 147 25.73 13.10 4.20
C THR A 147 26.64 13.86 5.17
N GLU A 148 27.73 14.43 4.67
CA GLU A 148 28.57 15.33 5.44
C GLU A 148 27.74 16.54 5.91
N LEU A 149 27.82 16.87 7.21
CA LEU A 149 26.90 17.80 7.85
C LEU A 149 26.89 19.20 7.22
N ASP A 150 28.07 19.78 6.96
CA ASP A 150 28.14 21.14 6.40
C ASP A 150 27.55 21.20 4.99
N PHE A 151 27.77 20.12 4.20
CA PHE A 151 27.19 20.02 2.87
C PHE A 151 25.67 19.80 2.92
N LEU A 152 25.18 18.98 3.85
CA LEU A 152 23.73 18.80 4.06
C LEU A 152 23.05 20.13 4.39
N LEU A 153 23.63 20.89 5.31
CA LEU A 153 23.10 22.21 5.70
C LEU A 153 23.12 23.20 4.53
N GLU A 154 24.18 23.17 3.69
CA GLU A 154 24.24 23.98 2.47
C GLU A 154 23.13 23.59 1.46
N CYS A 155 22.87 22.28 1.27
CA CYS A 155 21.77 21.78 0.43
C CYS A 155 20.42 22.34 0.91
N PHE A 156 20.13 22.27 2.19
CA PHE A 156 18.89 22.81 2.76
C PHE A 156 18.79 24.33 2.64
N ASP A 157 19.87 25.06 2.91
CA ASP A 157 19.91 26.52 2.73
C ASP A 157 19.58 26.93 1.30
N ILE A 158 20.10 26.19 0.31
CA ILE A 158 19.83 26.45 -1.12
C ILE A 158 18.38 26.10 -1.47
N ALA A 159 17.88 24.96 -1.00
CA ALA A 159 16.50 24.56 -1.23
C ALA A 159 15.49 25.59 -0.68
N VAL A 160 15.70 26.04 0.56
CA VAL A 160 14.85 27.08 1.19
C VAL A 160 14.91 28.39 0.40
N LYS A 161 16.10 28.84 0.00
CA LYS A 161 16.26 30.05 -0.83
C LYS A 161 15.61 29.93 -2.20
N ALA A 162 15.54 28.71 -2.75
CA ALA A 162 14.92 28.44 -4.03
C ALA A 162 13.39 28.33 -3.95
N GLY A 163 12.81 28.23 -2.74
CA GLY A 163 11.36 28.24 -2.52
C GLY A 163 10.79 26.98 -1.82
N ALA A 164 11.61 26.10 -1.29
CA ALA A 164 11.12 24.98 -0.50
C ALA A 164 10.45 25.47 0.80
N THR A 165 9.23 25.01 1.04
CA THR A 165 8.43 25.29 2.25
C THR A 165 8.52 24.18 3.29
N THR A 166 8.97 22.99 2.86
CA THR A 166 9.27 21.84 3.70
C THR A 166 10.63 21.27 3.28
N ILE A 167 11.48 20.96 4.27
CA ILE A 167 12.71 20.21 4.07
C ILE A 167 12.62 18.89 4.81
N ASN A 168 12.98 17.82 4.14
CA ASN A 168 12.90 16.47 4.66
C ASN A 168 14.30 15.91 4.94
N VAL A 169 14.45 15.26 6.09
CA VAL A 169 15.68 14.61 6.56
C VAL A 169 15.50 13.09 6.45
N PRO A 170 15.90 12.44 5.34
CA PRO A 170 15.72 11.01 5.19
C PRO A 170 16.86 10.18 5.80
N ASP A 171 16.48 9.20 6.61
CA ASP A 171 17.30 8.03 6.95
C ASP A 171 17.03 6.91 5.93
N THR A 172 17.54 7.12 4.73
CA THR A 172 17.22 6.36 3.52
C THR A 172 17.56 4.86 3.61
N VAL A 173 18.55 4.50 4.40
CA VAL A 173 19.00 3.11 4.58
C VAL A 173 18.75 2.57 5.99
N GLY A 174 17.95 3.30 6.81
CA GLY A 174 17.62 2.88 8.16
C GLY A 174 18.84 2.68 9.06
N TYR A 175 19.82 3.55 8.94
CA TYR A 175 21.16 3.43 9.52
C TYR A 175 21.29 4.10 10.89
N ALA A 176 20.58 5.21 11.09
CA ALA A 176 20.74 6.03 12.28
C ALA A 176 20.10 5.42 13.52
N THR A 177 20.68 5.70 14.69
CA THR A 177 20.01 5.48 15.97
C THR A 177 19.12 6.69 16.31
N PRO A 178 18.13 6.55 17.22
CA PRO A 178 17.26 7.68 17.60
C PRO A 178 17.99 8.89 18.14
N ALA A 179 19.09 8.68 18.90
CA ALA A 179 19.90 9.78 19.42
C ALA A 179 20.62 10.55 18.32
N GLU A 180 21.22 9.84 17.35
CA GLU A 180 21.91 10.45 16.20
C GLU A 180 20.93 11.18 15.30
N PHE A 181 19.78 10.56 14.99
CA PHE A 181 18.77 11.15 14.15
C PHE A 181 18.14 12.39 14.79
N GLY A 182 17.80 12.31 16.08
CA GLY A 182 17.25 13.46 16.83
C GLY A 182 18.23 14.63 16.86
N GLU A 183 19.53 14.37 17.10
CA GLU A 183 20.56 15.43 17.09
C GLU A 183 20.73 16.05 15.70
N LEU A 184 20.69 15.25 14.62
CA LEU A 184 20.72 15.77 13.25
C LEU A 184 19.52 16.70 12.98
N VAL A 185 18.30 16.26 13.34
CA VAL A 185 17.10 17.09 13.18
C VAL A 185 17.19 18.38 14.01
N ARG A 186 17.71 18.33 15.22
CA ARG A 186 17.93 19.50 16.07
C ARG A 186 18.87 20.52 15.40
N ILE A 187 19.99 20.06 14.86
CA ILE A 187 20.95 20.93 14.15
C ILE A 187 20.30 21.56 12.92
N VAL A 188 19.56 20.77 12.15
CA VAL A 188 18.80 21.26 10.98
C VAL A 188 17.76 22.29 11.42
N ARG A 189 17.01 22.03 12.52
CA ARG A 189 16.02 22.98 13.06
C ARG A 189 16.63 24.30 13.46
N ASP A 190 17.75 24.27 14.16
CA ASP A 190 18.44 25.48 14.65
C ASP A 190 18.89 26.40 13.49
N ARG A 191 19.11 25.84 12.31
CA ARG A 191 19.53 26.57 11.11
C ARG A 191 18.38 27.00 10.20
N THR A 192 17.25 26.29 10.26
CA THR A 192 16.13 26.49 9.33
C THR A 192 15.19 27.60 9.84
N PRO A 193 14.72 28.51 8.97
CA PRO A 193 13.73 29.53 9.34
C PRO A 193 12.44 28.91 9.91
N ASP A 194 11.79 29.57 10.87
CA ASP A 194 10.60 29.06 11.56
C ASP A 194 9.39 28.77 10.66
N HIS A 195 9.29 29.46 9.53
CA HIS A 195 8.20 29.26 8.59
C HIS A 195 8.38 28.01 7.71
N VAL A 196 9.57 27.41 7.69
CA VAL A 196 9.86 26.17 6.95
C VAL A 196 9.64 24.97 7.86
N THR A 197 8.87 24.01 7.40
CA THR A 197 8.60 22.77 8.10
C THR A 197 9.76 21.80 7.94
N ILE A 198 10.13 21.12 9.02
CA ILE A 198 11.05 19.97 8.96
C ILE A 198 10.23 18.69 8.95
N SER A 199 10.51 17.84 8.00
CA SER A 199 9.95 16.50 7.82
C SER A 199 10.98 15.42 8.17
N THR A 200 10.51 14.27 8.61
CA THR A 200 11.33 13.06 8.80
C THR A 200 10.86 11.97 7.87
N HIS A 201 11.81 11.23 7.29
CA HIS A 201 11.56 10.01 6.54
C HIS A 201 12.54 8.93 6.99
N CYS A 202 12.05 7.84 7.56
CA CYS A 202 12.91 6.82 8.15
C CYS A 202 12.54 5.43 7.66
N HIS A 203 13.55 4.71 7.13
CA HIS A 203 13.44 3.29 6.82
C HIS A 203 13.72 2.43 8.04
N ASN A 204 13.25 1.18 8.00
CA ASN A 204 13.15 0.30 9.17
C ASN A 204 14.20 -0.84 9.19
N ASP A 205 15.32 -0.67 8.49
CA ASP A 205 16.33 -1.73 8.33
C ASP A 205 16.89 -2.25 9.66
N LEU A 206 17.03 -1.37 10.66
CA LEU A 206 17.41 -1.73 12.02
C LEU A 206 16.21 -1.84 13.00
N GLY A 207 14.97 -1.75 12.51
CA GLY A 207 13.78 -1.76 13.36
C GLY A 207 13.56 -0.46 14.13
N LEU A 208 14.10 0.67 13.66
CA LEU A 208 14.13 1.93 14.40
C LEU A 208 13.36 3.07 13.72
N ALA A 209 12.66 2.82 12.60
CA ALA A 209 12.03 3.87 11.82
C ALA A 209 11.07 4.74 12.64
N VAL A 210 10.19 4.12 13.43
CA VAL A 210 9.24 4.84 14.29
C VAL A 210 9.97 5.59 15.41
N ALA A 211 10.98 4.98 16.02
CA ALA A 211 11.77 5.59 17.08
C ALA A 211 12.59 6.79 16.58
N ASN A 212 13.15 6.69 15.37
CA ASN A 212 13.88 7.78 14.72
C ASN A 212 12.93 8.93 14.36
N SER A 213 11.77 8.64 13.76
CA SER A 213 10.76 9.67 13.45
C SER A 213 10.26 10.37 14.70
N LEU A 214 10.04 9.64 15.80
CA LEU A 214 9.69 10.21 17.09
C LEU A 214 10.80 11.13 17.62
N ALA A 215 12.07 10.68 17.59
CA ALA A 215 13.20 11.50 17.99
C ALA A 215 13.31 12.79 17.16
N GLY A 216 12.99 12.72 15.85
CA GLY A 216 12.88 13.90 15.00
C GLY A 216 11.79 14.87 15.46
N VAL A 217 10.60 14.37 15.83
CA VAL A 217 9.50 15.21 16.35
C VAL A 217 9.88 15.88 17.67
N GLU A 218 10.53 15.15 18.59
CA GLU A 218 11.03 15.68 19.85
C GLU A 218 12.07 16.79 19.66
N ASN A 219 12.78 16.76 18.53
CA ASN A 219 13.83 17.72 18.16
C ASN A 219 13.37 18.74 17.11
N GLY A 220 12.07 18.94 16.92
CA GLY A 220 11.51 20.07 16.18
C GLY A 220 10.95 19.76 14.79
N ALA A 221 10.95 18.52 14.34
CA ALA A 221 10.18 18.13 13.14
C ALA A 221 8.68 18.29 13.41
N ARG A 222 7.94 18.75 12.38
CA ARG A 222 6.48 18.93 12.43
C ARG A 222 5.77 18.28 11.25
N GLN A 223 6.47 17.43 10.54
CA GLN A 223 5.93 16.48 9.57
C GLN A 223 6.66 15.15 9.71
N VAL A 224 5.93 14.06 9.55
CA VAL A 224 6.46 12.70 9.51
C VAL A 224 5.99 12.02 8.24
N GLU A 225 6.91 11.48 7.44
CA GLU A 225 6.59 10.58 6.35
C GLU A 225 6.39 9.19 6.92
N VAL A 226 5.30 8.56 6.52
CA VAL A 226 4.86 7.28 7.05
C VAL A 226 4.26 6.41 5.95
N ALA A 227 4.18 5.12 6.19
CA ALA A 227 3.39 4.21 5.36
C ALA A 227 2.48 3.36 6.24
N VAL A 228 1.29 3.05 5.76
CA VAL A 228 0.36 2.14 6.44
C VAL A 228 1.03 0.78 6.61
N ASN A 229 0.92 0.18 7.79
CA ASN A 229 1.56 -1.07 8.17
C ASN A 229 3.11 -1.05 8.11
N GLY A 230 3.70 0.12 7.87
CA GLY A 230 5.14 0.27 7.70
C GLY A 230 5.67 -0.39 6.43
N ILE A 231 4.86 -0.63 5.40
CA ILE A 231 5.31 -1.22 4.13
C ILE A 231 6.30 -0.29 3.41
N GLY A 232 7.12 -0.83 2.52
CA GLY A 232 8.09 -0.08 1.72
C GLY A 232 9.31 -0.90 1.32
N GLU A 233 10.28 -0.22 0.75
CA GLU A 233 11.55 -0.83 0.36
C GLU A 233 12.23 -1.59 1.52
N ARG A 234 12.81 -2.74 1.23
CA ARG A 234 13.56 -3.61 2.16
C ARG A 234 12.76 -3.99 3.41
N ALA A 235 13.05 -3.37 4.57
CA ALA A 235 12.36 -3.61 5.84
C ALA A 235 11.16 -2.66 6.08
N GLY A 236 10.88 -1.76 5.12
CA GLY A 236 9.76 -0.83 5.14
C GLY A 236 10.08 0.53 5.75
N ASN A 237 9.03 1.28 6.01
CA ASN A 237 9.03 2.67 6.46
C ASN A 237 8.57 2.82 7.92
N CYS A 238 8.59 4.04 8.42
CA CYS A 238 7.89 4.42 9.63
C CYS A 238 6.41 4.07 9.52
N SER A 239 5.90 3.28 10.45
CA SER A 239 4.52 2.81 10.48
C SER A 239 3.57 3.94 10.90
N LEU A 240 2.56 4.24 10.05
CA LEU A 240 1.57 5.30 10.27
C LEU A 240 0.83 5.10 11.60
N GLU A 241 0.27 3.92 11.80
CA GLU A 241 -0.55 3.59 12.97
C GLU A 241 0.24 3.62 14.27
N GLU A 242 1.51 3.19 14.23
CA GLU A 242 2.38 3.22 15.41
C GLU A 242 2.73 4.66 15.79
N MET A 243 3.14 5.47 14.81
CA MET A 243 3.47 6.87 15.04
C MET A 243 2.24 7.67 15.51
N ALA A 244 1.07 7.44 14.92
CA ALA A 244 -0.18 8.07 15.32
C ALA A 244 -0.52 7.76 16.78
N MET A 245 -0.43 6.49 17.18
CA MET A 245 -0.77 6.09 18.54
C MET A 245 0.27 6.51 19.57
N ILE A 246 1.54 6.62 19.22
CA ILE A 246 2.56 7.21 20.10
C ILE A 246 2.21 8.67 20.39
N LEU A 247 1.98 9.48 19.35
CA LEU A 247 1.65 10.91 19.51
C LEU A 247 0.33 11.11 20.26
N ARG A 248 -0.63 10.20 20.07
CA ARG A 248 -1.92 10.22 20.80
C ARG A 248 -1.75 9.85 22.29
N THR A 249 -1.09 8.72 22.57
CA THR A 249 -0.96 8.16 23.92
C THR A 249 -0.02 9.00 24.78
N ARG A 250 1.03 9.57 24.20
CA ARG A 250 2.03 10.37 24.91
C ARG A 250 1.87 11.88 24.72
N ARG A 251 0.69 12.32 24.25
CA ARG A 251 0.41 13.73 23.91
C ARG A 251 0.83 14.73 25.00
N GLU A 252 0.51 14.43 26.26
CA GLU A 252 0.84 15.33 27.38
C GLU A 252 2.35 15.47 27.59
N ALA A 253 3.10 14.37 27.43
CA ALA A 253 4.56 14.38 27.60
C ALA A 253 5.28 15.02 26.42
N LEU A 254 4.76 14.83 25.19
CA LEU A 254 5.38 15.31 23.96
C LEU A 254 4.96 16.75 23.61
N GLY A 255 3.85 17.23 24.16
CA GLY A 255 3.32 18.58 23.88
C GLY A 255 2.85 18.78 22.44
N VAL A 256 2.67 17.70 21.66
CA VAL A 256 2.23 17.77 20.27
C VAL A 256 0.96 16.96 20.02
N ARG A 257 0.30 17.22 18.89
CA ARG A 257 -0.91 16.53 18.46
C ARG A 257 -0.92 16.35 16.94
N HIS A 258 -1.83 15.53 16.46
CA HIS A 258 -2.11 15.33 15.03
C HIS A 258 -3.61 15.40 14.74
N GLY A 259 -3.98 15.43 13.45
CA GLY A 259 -5.37 15.56 12.96
C GLY A 259 -6.02 14.26 12.49
N LEU A 260 -5.35 13.11 12.60
CA LEU A 260 -5.87 11.84 12.06
C LEU A 260 -7.18 11.42 12.76
N ASN A 261 -8.09 10.86 11.97
CA ASN A 261 -9.27 10.15 12.45
C ASN A 261 -8.89 8.72 12.86
N LEU A 262 -8.50 8.54 14.10
CA LEU A 262 -7.97 7.27 14.61
C LEU A 262 -8.93 6.08 14.42
N LYS A 263 -10.25 6.31 14.35
CA LYS A 263 -11.25 5.25 14.15
C LYS A 263 -11.10 4.54 12.79
N GLU A 264 -10.41 5.15 11.85
CA GLU A 264 -10.14 4.57 10.53
C GLU A 264 -8.83 3.75 10.49
N ILE A 265 -8.04 3.70 11.55
CA ILE A 265 -6.72 3.05 11.55
C ILE A 265 -6.83 1.57 11.16
N VAL A 266 -7.64 0.80 11.87
CA VAL A 266 -7.75 -0.65 11.63
C VAL A 266 -8.32 -0.93 10.25
N ARG A 267 -9.31 -0.16 9.83
CA ARG A 267 -9.89 -0.26 8.49
C ARG A 267 -8.84 0.01 7.41
N THR A 268 -8.05 1.06 7.56
CA THR A 268 -6.98 1.42 6.62
C THR A 268 -5.91 0.34 6.56
N SER A 269 -5.46 -0.15 7.72
CA SER A 269 -4.48 -1.24 7.81
C SER A 269 -4.95 -2.50 7.08
N ARG A 270 -6.19 -2.90 7.30
CA ARG A 270 -6.78 -4.09 6.65
C ARG A 270 -6.95 -3.92 5.15
N LEU A 271 -7.42 -2.75 4.70
CA LEU A 271 -7.57 -2.46 3.28
C LEU A 271 -6.22 -2.54 2.56
N VAL A 272 -5.20 -1.85 3.08
CA VAL A 272 -3.86 -1.87 2.48
C VAL A 272 -3.29 -3.29 2.49
N SER A 273 -3.41 -4.04 3.59
CA SER A 273 -2.99 -5.44 3.66
C SER A 273 -3.70 -6.32 2.63
N ALA A 274 -5.01 -6.11 2.44
CA ALA A 274 -5.80 -6.87 1.49
C ALA A 274 -5.40 -6.61 0.03
N LEU A 275 -5.23 -5.33 -0.34
CA LEU A 275 -4.92 -4.95 -1.73
C LEU A 275 -3.45 -5.19 -2.10
N THR A 276 -2.53 -5.02 -1.16
CA THR A 276 -1.10 -5.25 -1.41
C THR A 276 -0.66 -6.71 -1.28
N GLY A 277 -1.47 -7.55 -0.61
CA GLY A 277 -1.10 -8.91 -0.25
C GLY A 277 -0.07 -9.01 0.89
N TYR A 278 0.37 -7.89 1.48
CA TYR A 278 1.26 -7.86 2.63
C TYR A 278 0.46 -8.08 3.91
N SER A 279 0.56 -9.28 4.47
CA SER A 279 -0.13 -9.64 5.72
C SER A 279 0.45 -8.90 6.92
N VAL A 280 -0.42 -8.39 7.77
CA VAL A 280 -0.03 -7.81 9.06
C VAL A 280 0.38 -8.92 10.01
N GLN A 281 1.58 -8.82 10.61
CA GLN A 281 2.03 -9.78 11.61
C GLN A 281 1.08 -9.78 12.82
N PRO A 282 0.72 -10.95 13.38
CA PRO A 282 -0.21 -11.01 14.52
C PRO A 282 0.21 -10.17 15.72
N ASN A 283 1.51 -10.05 15.97
CA ASN A 283 2.10 -9.27 17.06
C ASN A 283 2.49 -7.83 16.67
N LYS A 284 2.09 -7.37 15.49
CA LYS A 284 2.37 -5.97 15.11
C LYS A 284 1.69 -5.01 16.07
N ALA A 285 2.41 -4.00 16.50
CA ALA A 285 1.85 -2.98 17.38
C ALA A 285 0.60 -2.33 16.76
N VAL A 286 -0.36 -1.98 17.58
CA VAL A 286 -1.62 -1.28 17.26
C VAL A 286 -2.61 -2.12 16.45
N VAL A 287 -2.24 -2.67 15.31
CA VAL A 287 -3.18 -3.29 14.34
C VAL A 287 -3.07 -4.82 14.25
N GLY A 288 -2.07 -5.42 14.89
CA GLY A 288 -1.91 -6.88 14.90
C GLY A 288 -3.03 -7.57 15.68
N ALA A 289 -3.41 -8.77 15.26
CA ALA A 289 -4.50 -9.52 15.87
C ALA A 289 -4.30 -9.81 17.38
N SER A 290 -3.04 -9.87 17.82
CA SER A 290 -2.69 -10.11 19.23
C SER A 290 -2.49 -8.81 20.03
N ALA A 291 -2.58 -7.62 19.40
CA ALA A 291 -2.26 -6.34 20.05
C ALA A 291 -3.15 -6.04 21.27
N PHE A 292 -4.36 -6.60 21.30
CA PHE A 292 -5.34 -6.44 22.39
C PHE A 292 -5.77 -7.78 22.99
N ALA A 293 -4.93 -8.82 22.84
CA ALA A 293 -5.20 -10.15 23.37
C ALA A 293 -4.36 -10.42 24.63
N HIS A 294 -4.99 -10.97 25.65
CA HIS A 294 -4.35 -11.35 26.91
C HIS A 294 -4.55 -12.84 27.18
N GLU A 295 -3.46 -13.61 27.18
CA GLU A 295 -3.51 -15.06 27.46
C GLU A 295 -3.13 -15.39 28.92
N SER A 296 -2.22 -14.62 29.53
CA SER A 296 -1.77 -14.83 30.90
C SER A 296 -2.89 -14.55 31.93
N GLY A 297 -3.13 -15.50 32.85
CA GLY A 297 -4.16 -15.35 33.90
C GLY A 297 -3.97 -14.11 34.79
N ILE A 298 -2.73 -13.65 35.02
CA ILE A 298 -2.43 -12.44 35.77
C ILE A 298 -2.89 -11.20 34.97
N HIS A 299 -2.62 -11.18 33.67
CA HIS A 299 -3.06 -10.10 32.80
C HIS A 299 -4.58 -10.05 32.69
N GLN A 300 -5.23 -11.20 32.46
CA GLN A 300 -6.70 -11.28 32.41
C GLN A 300 -7.34 -10.77 33.68
N HIS A 301 -6.83 -11.19 34.85
CA HIS A 301 -7.32 -10.70 36.13
C HIS A 301 -7.17 -9.19 36.29
N GLY A 302 -6.02 -8.64 35.91
CA GLY A 302 -5.76 -7.20 35.92
C GLY A 302 -6.72 -6.42 35.02
N VAL A 303 -6.87 -6.85 33.76
CA VAL A 303 -7.75 -6.20 32.78
C VAL A 303 -9.22 -6.26 33.21
N LEU A 304 -9.69 -7.38 33.77
CA LEU A 304 -11.05 -7.51 34.31
C LEU A 304 -11.30 -6.56 35.49
N ALA A 305 -10.29 -6.31 36.33
CA ALA A 305 -10.39 -5.38 37.42
C ALA A 305 -10.33 -3.92 36.94
N ASN A 306 -9.40 -3.60 36.05
CA ASN A 306 -9.25 -2.30 35.38
C ASN A 306 -8.39 -2.47 34.11
N ARG A 307 -8.93 -2.13 32.94
CA ARG A 307 -8.23 -2.24 31.67
C ARG A 307 -6.88 -1.50 31.66
N ALA A 308 -6.81 -0.34 32.30
CA ALA A 308 -5.60 0.48 32.39
C ALA A 308 -4.43 -0.22 33.10
N THR A 309 -4.62 -1.38 33.73
CA THR A 309 -3.52 -2.17 34.33
C THR A 309 -2.55 -2.73 33.30
N TYR A 310 -3.02 -3.04 32.09
CA TYR A 310 -2.22 -3.62 31.01
C TYR A 310 -2.49 -3.03 29.63
N GLU A 311 -3.51 -2.19 29.46
CA GLU A 311 -3.87 -1.54 28.20
C GLU A 311 -3.59 -0.04 28.27
N ILE A 312 -2.71 0.44 27.40
CA ILE A 312 -2.36 1.87 27.26
C ILE A 312 -3.18 2.56 26.15
N MET A 313 -3.94 1.78 25.38
CA MET A 313 -4.75 2.22 24.25
C MET A 313 -6.14 1.58 24.36
N ASP A 314 -7.17 2.29 23.95
CA ASP A 314 -8.52 1.73 23.82
C ASP A 314 -8.70 1.19 22.39
N PRO A 315 -9.01 -0.12 22.20
CA PRO A 315 -9.29 -0.68 20.88
C PRO A 315 -10.43 0.05 20.15
N VAL A 316 -11.41 0.59 20.86
CA VAL A 316 -12.52 1.36 20.26
C VAL A 316 -12.01 2.65 19.61
N GLU A 317 -10.96 3.26 20.15
CA GLU A 317 -10.38 4.50 19.64
C GLU A 317 -9.77 4.31 18.23
N ILE A 318 -9.33 3.11 17.90
CA ILE A 318 -8.73 2.77 16.60
C ILE A 318 -9.67 2.03 15.65
N GLY A 319 -10.96 1.92 15.99
CA GLY A 319 -11.99 1.31 15.17
C GLY A 319 -12.19 -0.19 15.38
N LEU A 320 -11.71 -0.75 16.50
CA LEU A 320 -12.07 -2.10 16.91
C LEU A 320 -13.27 -2.04 17.86
N GLU A 321 -14.27 -2.88 17.61
CA GLU A 321 -15.36 -3.09 18.56
C GLU A 321 -15.03 -4.24 19.51
N GLY A 322 -15.33 -4.07 20.80
CA GLY A 322 -14.94 -4.99 21.87
C GLY A 322 -15.60 -6.38 21.84
N ASN A 323 -16.45 -6.68 20.87
CA ASN A 323 -17.11 -7.98 20.70
C ASN A 323 -16.60 -8.67 19.44
N GLN A 324 -15.90 -9.79 19.62
CA GLN A 324 -15.66 -10.71 18.52
C GLN A 324 -16.99 -11.34 18.10
N ILE A 325 -17.37 -11.16 16.84
CA ILE A 325 -18.51 -11.88 16.28
C ILE A 325 -18.01 -13.27 15.88
N VAL A 326 -18.55 -14.29 16.54
CA VAL A 326 -18.31 -15.68 16.15
C VAL A 326 -19.31 -16.04 15.06
N LEU A 327 -18.82 -16.09 13.81
CA LEU A 327 -19.62 -16.53 12.67
C LEU A 327 -19.46 -18.03 12.44
N GLY A 328 -20.54 -18.68 12.00
CA GLY A 328 -20.56 -20.10 11.70
C GLY A 328 -21.60 -20.46 10.62
N LYS A 329 -21.72 -21.77 10.32
CA LYS A 329 -22.58 -22.28 9.25
C LYS A 329 -24.05 -21.85 9.32
N HIS A 330 -24.54 -21.51 10.51
CA HIS A 330 -25.93 -21.04 10.72
C HIS A 330 -26.09 -19.52 10.58
N SER A 331 -25.00 -18.76 10.43
CA SER A 331 -25.05 -17.30 10.27
C SER A 331 -25.71 -16.93 8.94
N GLY A 332 -26.63 -15.96 9.01
CA GLY A 332 -27.31 -15.40 7.83
C GLY A 332 -26.53 -14.26 7.18
N ARG A 333 -26.98 -13.81 5.98
CA ARG A 333 -26.34 -12.71 5.22
C ARG A 333 -26.25 -11.42 6.03
N HIS A 334 -27.24 -11.09 6.85
CA HIS A 334 -27.19 -9.89 7.69
C HIS A 334 -26.08 -9.96 8.75
N ALA A 335 -25.93 -11.11 9.43
CA ALA A 335 -24.86 -11.28 10.39
C ALA A 335 -23.47 -11.23 9.75
N PHE A 336 -23.34 -11.74 8.53
CA PHE A 336 -22.12 -11.63 7.75
C PHE A 336 -21.83 -10.17 7.34
N ALA A 337 -22.83 -9.44 6.86
CA ALA A 337 -22.72 -8.02 6.53
C ALA A 337 -22.35 -7.16 7.75
N ASP A 338 -23.03 -7.38 8.89
CA ASP A 338 -22.71 -6.70 10.16
C ASP A 338 -21.27 -6.99 10.62
N ALA A 339 -20.81 -8.23 10.42
CA ALA A 339 -19.44 -8.60 10.76
C ALA A 339 -18.42 -7.91 9.85
N LEU A 340 -18.68 -7.81 8.55
CA LEU A 340 -17.84 -7.07 7.62
C LEU A 340 -17.78 -5.58 7.99
N ASP A 341 -18.92 -4.98 8.30
CA ASP A 341 -19.00 -3.57 8.70
C ASP A 341 -18.20 -3.32 9.98
N LYS A 342 -18.29 -4.21 10.96
CA LYS A 342 -17.52 -4.13 12.22
C LYS A 342 -16.02 -4.23 12.00
N VAL A 343 -15.57 -5.05 11.06
CA VAL A 343 -14.14 -5.11 10.70
C VAL A 343 -13.73 -4.02 9.70
N GLY A 344 -14.66 -3.13 9.34
CA GLY A 344 -14.40 -1.97 8.49
C GLY A 344 -14.29 -2.28 7.00
N ILE A 345 -14.82 -3.42 6.54
CA ILE A 345 -14.82 -3.82 5.15
C ILE A 345 -16.16 -3.45 4.53
N SER A 346 -16.14 -2.62 3.48
CA SER A 346 -17.32 -2.24 2.69
C SER A 346 -17.18 -2.76 1.27
N ILE A 347 -18.16 -3.50 0.80
CA ILE A 347 -18.23 -4.06 -0.56
C ILE A 347 -19.61 -3.84 -1.15
N ASP A 348 -19.70 -3.78 -2.46
CA ASP A 348 -20.97 -3.67 -3.17
C ASP A 348 -21.82 -4.95 -3.09
N ASP A 349 -23.06 -4.89 -3.58
CA ASP A 349 -24.00 -6.00 -3.48
C ASP A 349 -23.56 -7.25 -4.25
N ASP A 350 -22.86 -7.11 -5.37
CA ASP A 350 -22.39 -8.22 -6.19
C ASP A 350 -21.24 -8.95 -5.51
N HIS A 351 -20.26 -8.20 -5.00
CA HIS A 351 -19.17 -8.76 -4.18
C HIS A 351 -19.69 -9.35 -2.87
N MET A 352 -20.69 -8.72 -2.23
CA MET A 352 -21.35 -9.24 -1.04
C MET A 352 -21.99 -10.60 -1.28
N HIS A 353 -22.62 -10.79 -2.44
CA HIS A 353 -23.25 -12.07 -2.77
C HIS A 353 -22.21 -13.20 -2.89
N ARG A 354 -21.13 -12.95 -3.61
CA ARG A 354 -20.04 -13.92 -3.81
C ARG A 354 -19.29 -14.21 -2.49
N ALA A 355 -18.91 -13.17 -1.77
CA ALA A 355 -18.24 -13.31 -0.47
C ALA A 355 -19.09 -14.08 0.54
N PHE A 356 -20.41 -13.85 0.58
CA PHE A 356 -21.29 -14.62 1.45
C PHE A 356 -21.41 -16.10 1.04
N ALA A 357 -21.50 -16.39 -0.25
CA ALA A 357 -21.51 -17.78 -0.74
C ALA A 357 -20.19 -18.50 -0.34
N ARG A 358 -19.06 -17.82 -0.53
CA ARG A 358 -17.72 -18.31 -0.13
C ARG A 358 -17.59 -18.51 1.38
N PHE A 359 -18.09 -17.56 2.17
CA PHE A 359 -18.19 -17.70 3.61
C PHE A 359 -18.96 -18.95 4.02
N LYS A 360 -20.13 -19.24 3.43
CA LYS A 360 -20.93 -20.43 3.76
C LYS A 360 -20.20 -21.71 3.45
N GLU A 361 -19.52 -21.78 2.31
CA GLU A 361 -18.71 -22.94 1.93
C GLU A 361 -17.57 -23.21 2.94
N LEU A 362 -16.89 -22.17 3.39
CA LEU A 362 -15.82 -22.28 4.37
C LEU A 362 -16.35 -22.57 5.78
N ALA A 363 -17.47 -21.98 6.17
CA ALA A 363 -18.11 -22.22 7.47
C ALA A 363 -18.63 -23.65 7.63
N ASP A 364 -18.93 -24.36 6.54
CA ASP A 364 -19.25 -25.78 6.57
C ASP A 364 -18.04 -26.67 6.85
N ARG A 365 -16.83 -26.20 6.55
CA ARG A 365 -15.56 -26.91 6.74
C ARG A 365 -14.81 -26.48 8.00
N LYS A 366 -15.13 -25.33 8.56
CA LYS A 366 -14.45 -24.71 9.70
C LYS A 366 -15.43 -24.42 10.84
N ILE A 367 -15.04 -24.76 12.08
CA ILE A 367 -15.90 -24.63 13.26
C ILE A 367 -16.14 -23.16 13.61
N GLN A 368 -15.16 -22.30 13.43
CA GLN A 368 -15.21 -20.89 13.79
C GLN A 368 -14.57 -20.02 12.70
N ILE A 369 -15.31 -19.02 12.23
CA ILE A 369 -14.81 -18.00 11.30
C ILE A 369 -14.39 -16.77 12.11
N THR A 370 -13.16 -16.33 11.91
CA THR A 370 -12.58 -15.16 12.58
C THR A 370 -12.65 -13.91 11.69
N ASP A 371 -12.39 -12.74 12.27
CA ASP A 371 -12.29 -11.47 11.52
C ASP A 371 -11.23 -11.53 10.42
N GLN A 372 -10.13 -12.24 10.66
CA GLN A 372 -9.07 -12.46 9.67
C GLN A 372 -9.55 -13.31 8.49
N ASP A 373 -10.34 -14.36 8.78
CA ASP A 373 -10.95 -15.18 7.73
C ASP A 373 -11.90 -14.34 6.88
N LEU A 374 -12.69 -13.44 7.49
CA LEU A 374 -13.58 -12.53 6.77
C LEU A 374 -12.81 -11.61 5.82
N ALA A 375 -11.74 -10.99 6.31
CA ALA A 375 -10.89 -10.13 5.48
C ALA A 375 -10.26 -10.92 4.31
N ALA A 376 -9.85 -12.16 4.55
CA ALA A 376 -9.28 -13.02 3.52
C ALA A 376 -10.32 -13.40 2.45
N ILE A 377 -11.54 -13.79 2.86
CA ILE A 377 -12.66 -14.12 1.96
C ILE A 377 -12.99 -12.93 1.05
N VAL A 378 -13.15 -11.73 1.63
CA VAL A 378 -13.47 -10.54 0.85
C VAL A 378 -12.34 -10.16 -0.08
N SER A 379 -11.09 -10.24 0.37
CA SER A 379 -9.93 -9.94 -0.49
C SER A 379 -9.82 -10.90 -1.68
N GLU A 380 -10.17 -12.18 -1.49
CA GLU A 380 -10.27 -13.15 -2.59
C GLU A 380 -11.33 -12.71 -3.61
N GLU A 381 -12.51 -12.31 -3.15
CA GLU A 381 -13.65 -11.97 -4.00
C GLU A 381 -13.55 -10.57 -4.63
N VAL A 382 -13.03 -9.58 -3.93
CA VAL A 382 -12.82 -8.21 -4.46
C VAL A 382 -11.64 -8.18 -5.42
N GLY A 383 -10.59 -8.97 -5.15
CA GLY A 383 -9.43 -9.11 -6.05
C GLY A 383 -9.74 -9.81 -7.37
N SER A 384 -10.89 -10.48 -7.48
CA SER A 384 -11.30 -11.20 -8.68
C SER A 384 -11.92 -10.34 -9.80
N GLY A 385 -12.02 -9.01 -9.67
CA GLY A 385 -12.47 -8.10 -10.75
C GLY A 385 -13.90 -8.36 -11.30
N LYS A 386 -14.34 -7.58 -12.27
CA LYS A 386 -15.60 -7.79 -12.99
C LYS A 386 -15.65 -9.20 -13.58
N GLU A 387 -16.69 -10.00 -13.24
CA GLU A 387 -16.97 -11.37 -13.69
C GLU A 387 -15.73 -12.19 -14.05
N ASP A 388 -15.33 -13.09 -13.15
CA ASP A 388 -14.19 -14.00 -13.42
C ASP A 388 -14.41 -14.72 -14.76
N LEU A 389 -13.48 -14.49 -15.70
CA LEU A 389 -13.49 -15.14 -17.01
C LEU A 389 -13.46 -16.68 -16.86
N LEU A 390 -12.76 -17.16 -15.83
CA LEU A 390 -12.62 -18.57 -15.49
C LEU A 390 -12.97 -18.81 -14.03
N VAL A 391 -13.87 -19.77 -13.77
CA VAL A 391 -14.30 -20.16 -12.42
C VAL A 391 -13.85 -21.58 -12.12
N LEU A 392 -13.23 -21.81 -10.98
CA LEU A 392 -12.84 -23.16 -10.52
C LEU A 392 -14.08 -23.92 -10.00
N GLU A 393 -14.53 -24.92 -10.72
CA GLU A 393 -15.65 -25.79 -10.30
C GLU A 393 -15.19 -26.96 -9.43
N SER A 394 -14.07 -27.59 -9.79
CA SER A 394 -13.49 -28.67 -8.99
C SER A 394 -11.99 -28.81 -9.21
N LEU A 395 -11.33 -29.27 -8.14
CA LEU A 395 -9.91 -29.66 -8.14
C LEU A 395 -9.79 -31.04 -7.49
N ALA A 396 -9.14 -31.96 -8.18
CA ALA A 396 -8.69 -33.22 -7.63
C ALA A 396 -7.16 -33.27 -7.72
N SER A 397 -6.49 -33.55 -6.61
CA SER A 397 -5.03 -33.71 -6.58
C SER A 397 -4.64 -34.97 -5.84
N GLY A 398 -3.54 -35.59 -6.26
CA GLY A 398 -3.01 -36.78 -5.65
C GLY A 398 -1.51 -36.90 -5.89
N GLY A 399 -0.82 -37.49 -4.94
CA GLY A 399 0.62 -37.69 -5.00
C GLY A 399 1.13 -38.40 -3.73
N GLY A 400 2.37 -38.80 -3.74
CA GLY A 400 3.00 -39.47 -2.58
C GLY A 400 4.45 -39.80 -2.90
N THR A 401 5.13 -40.38 -1.91
CA THR A 401 6.58 -40.66 -1.98
C THR A 401 7.02 -41.49 -3.21
N HIS A 402 6.10 -42.26 -3.80
CA HIS A 402 6.36 -43.12 -4.95
C HIS A 402 5.35 -42.94 -6.09
N LEU A 403 4.47 -41.93 -5.99
CA LEU A 403 3.49 -41.60 -7.02
C LEU A 403 3.81 -40.19 -7.54
N ALA A 404 3.88 -40.07 -8.86
CA ALA A 404 4.04 -38.74 -9.46
C ALA A 404 2.87 -37.83 -9.06
N PRO A 405 3.14 -36.63 -8.57
CA PRO A 405 2.07 -35.68 -8.25
C PRO A 405 1.25 -35.35 -9.50
N THR A 406 -0.06 -35.44 -9.36
CA THR A 406 -1.02 -35.12 -10.44
C THR A 406 -2.12 -34.24 -9.90
N ALA A 407 -2.69 -33.39 -10.76
CA ALA A 407 -3.91 -32.65 -10.47
C ALA A 407 -4.80 -32.59 -11.71
N THR A 408 -6.10 -32.62 -11.47
CA THR A 408 -7.15 -32.40 -12.47
C THR A 408 -8.00 -31.22 -12.02
N VAL A 409 -8.16 -30.23 -12.87
CA VAL A 409 -9.02 -29.07 -12.64
C VAL A 409 -10.18 -29.07 -13.62
N ARG A 410 -11.33 -28.62 -13.13
CA ARG A 410 -12.48 -28.29 -13.96
C ARG A 410 -12.76 -26.81 -13.80
N LEU A 411 -12.60 -26.07 -14.90
CA LEU A 411 -12.84 -24.63 -15.00
C LEU A 411 -14.09 -24.37 -15.85
N ARG A 412 -14.87 -23.37 -15.48
CA ARG A 412 -15.99 -22.89 -16.28
C ARG A 412 -15.67 -21.53 -16.88
N ARG A 413 -15.89 -21.40 -18.20
CA ARG A 413 -15.79 -20.14 -18.96
C ARG A 413 -17.15 -19.85 -19.60
N GLY A 414 -17.95 -18.97 -19.00
CA GLY A 414 -19.34 -18.81 -19.41
C GLY A 414 -20.12 -20.12 -19.26
N ASP A 415 -20.66 -20.64 -20.36
CA ASP A 415 -21.38 -21.94 -20.40
C ASP A 415 -20.46 -23.15 -20.73
N GLU A 416 -19.21 -22.90 -21.06
CA GLU A 416 -18.24 -23.95 -21.40
C GLU A 416 -17.52 -24.48 -20.16
N VAL A 417 -17.44 -25.81 -20.04
CA VAL A 417 -16.66 -26.48 -18.98
C VAL A 417 -15.42 -27.10 -19.60
N ILE A 418 -14.25 -26.73 -19.07
CA ILE A 418 -12.94 -27.18 -19.51
C ILE A 418 -12.34 -28.05 -18.41
N GLU A 419 -11.96 -29.29 -18.72
CA GLU A 419 -11.32 -30.20 -17.79
C GLU A 419 -9.92 -30.54 -18.29
N GLU A 420 -8.90 -30.27 -17.46
CA GLU A 420 -7.51 -30.52 -17.79
C GLU A 420 -6.76 -31.15 -16.63
N SER A 421 -5.75 -31.95 -16.98
CA SER A 421 -4.89 -32.62 -16.01
C SER A 421 -3.42 -32.34 -16.29
N ALA A 422 -2.63 -32.24 -15.21
CA ALA A 422 -1.19 -32.11 -15.31
C ALA A 422 -0.47 -32.93 -14.26
N MET A 423 0.81 -33.21 -14.54
CA MET A 423 1.79 -33.73 -13.58
C MET A 423 2.72 -32.59 -13.19
N GLY A 424 3.28 -32.62 -11.98
CA GLY A 424 4.21 -31.63 -11.48
C GLY A 424 5.19 -32.20 -10.47
N ASP A 425 6.13 -31.38 -10.00
CA ASP A 425 7.07 -31.76 -8.94
C ASP A 425 6.39 -31.88 -7.56
N GLY A 426 5.21 -31.28 -7.41
CA GLY A 426 4.32 -31.37 -6.27
C GLY A 426 2.85 -31.18 -6.66
N MET A 427 1.91 -31.44 -5.73
CA MET A 427 0.47 -31.31 -6.02
C MET A 427 0.08 -29.87 -6.39
N ILE A 428 0.74 -28.86 -5.82
CA ILE A 428 0.52 -27.44 -6.15
C ILE A 428 1.01 -27.15 -7.57
N ASP A 429 2.20 -27.61 -7.93
CA ASP A 429 2.76 -27.44 -9.27
C ASP A 429 1.90 -28.13 -10.32
N ALA A 430 1.43 -29.34 -10.03
CA ALA A 430 0.49 -30.06 -10.88
C ALA A 430 -0.83 -29.29 -11.06
N ALA A 431 -1.39 -28.70 -10.00
CA ALA A 431 -2.61 -27.91 -10.06
C ALA A 431 -2.41 -26.64 -10.91
N CYS A 432 -1.31 -25.91 -10.70
CA CYS A 432 -0.95 -24.74 -11.50
C CYS A 432 -0.79 -25.08 -13.00
N GLY A 433 -0.11 -26.20 -13.29
CA GLY A 433 0.07 -26.68 -14.66
C GLY A 433 -1.26 -27.08 -15.33
N ALA A 434 -2.19 -27.70 -14.59
CA ALA A 434 -3.52 -28.03 -15.09
C ALA A 434 -4.33 -26.76 -15.39
N ILE A 435 -4.26 -25.73 -14.50
CA ILE A 435 -4.92 -24.44 -14.70
C ILE A 435 -4.35 -23.73 -15.94
N GLN A 436 -3.03 -23.71 -16.14
CA GLN A 436 -2.43 -23.10 -17.31
C GLN A 436 -2.95 -23.72 -18.61
N ARG A 437 -3.05 -25.06 -18.66
CA ARG A 437 -3.58 -25.77 -19.82
C ARG A 437 -5.05 -25.42 -20.06
N ALA A 438 -5.87 -25.48 -19.02
CA ALA A 438 -7.29 -25.17 -19.12
C ALA A 438 -7.56 -23.70 -19.50
N ALA A 439 -6.74 -22.78 -19.01
CA ALA A 439 -6.83 -21.35 -19.33
C ALA A 439 -6.25 -21.03 -20.73
N GLY A 440 -5.37 -21.87 -21.25
CA GLY A 440 -4.63 -21.61 -22.51
C GLY A 440 -3.60 -20.48 -22.36
N VAL A 441 -3.02 -20.30 -21.16
CA VAL A 441 -2.11 -19.20 -20.83
C VAL A 441 -0.78 -19.75 -20.34
N GLU A 442 0.33 -19.23 -20.85
CA GLU A 442 1.66 -19.46 -20.28
C GLU A 442 1.93 -18.42 -19.18
N ALA A 443 2.10 -18.90 -17.95
CA ALA A 443 2.37 -18.05 -16.81
C ALA A 443 3.60 -18.56 -16.04
N LYS A 444 4.52 -17.64 -15.73
CA LYS A 444 5.70 -17.93 -14.93
C LYS A 444 5.47 -17.51 -13.50
N LEU A 445 5.58 -18.44 -12.56
CA LEU A 445 5.49 -18.15 -11.14
C LEU A 445 6.74 -17.38 -10.67
N ILE A 446 6.57 -16.17 -10.15
CA ILE A 446 7.63 -15.30 -9.65
C ILE A 446 7.75 -15.40 -8.13
N THR A 447 6.62 -15.28 -7.40
CA THR A 447 6.58 -15.46 -5.94
C THR A 447 5.43 -16.35 -5.54
N PHE A 448 5.63 -17.08 -4.45
CA PHE A 448 4.63 -17.95 -3.85
C PHE A 448 4.74 -17.86 -2.33
N ASN A 449 3.75 -17.23 -1.71
CA ASN A 449 3.69 -17.04 -0.27
C ASN A 449 2.49 -17.77 0.30
N VAL A 450 2.73 -18.55 1.36
CA VAL A 450 1.68 -19.24 2.10
C VAL A 450 1.73 -18.78 3.54
N SER A 451 0.60 -18.33 4.06
CA SER A 451 0.44 -18.00 5.47
C SER A 451 -0.80 -18.71 6.04
N SER A 452 -0.78 -18.95 7.34
CA SER A 452 -1.97 -19.42 8.04
C SER A 452 -2.74 -18.21 8.54
N VAL A 453 -4.01 -18.09 8.19
CA VAL A 453 -4.86 -16.98 8.64
C VAL A 453 -5.19 -17.14 10.12
N THR A 454 -5.37 -18.40 10.58
CA THR A 454 -5.70 -18.72 11.97
C THR A 454 -4.92 -19.93 12.46
N GLY A 455 -4.90 -20.18 13.77
CA GLY A 455 -4.31 -21.39 14.36
C GLY A 455 -5.30 -22.55 14.37
N GLY A 456 -4.77 -23.80 14.46
CA GLY A 456 -5.56 -25.02 14.57
C GLY A 456 -5.48 -25.90 13.31
N SER A 457 -6.08 -27.10 13.40
CA SER A 457 -6.09 -28.07 12.30
C SER A 457 -7.06 -27.72 11.16
N ASP A 458 -7.94 -26.76 11.40
CA ASP A 458 -8.94 -26.22 10.49
C ASP A 458 -8.58 -24.79 10.02
N ALA A 459 -7.33 -24.36 10.23
CA ALA A 459 -6.84 -23.06 9.82
C ALA A 459 -6.96 -22.88 8.30
N LEU A 460 -7.33 -21.65 7.88
CA LEU A 460 -7.30 -21.30 6.47
C LEU A 460 -5.86 -21.02 6.02
N GLY A 461 -5.46 -21.68 4.95
CA GLY A 461 -4.27 -21.31 4.20
C GLY A 461 -4.59 -20.10 3.32
N ASP A 462 -3.84 -19.03 3.50
CA ASP A 462 -3.86 -17.84 2.66
C ASP A 462 -2.66 -17.88 1.73
N VAL A 463 -2.92 -17.96 0.44
CA VAL A 463 -1.89 -18.06 -0.59
C VAL A 463 -1.92 -16.82 -1.46
N VAL A 464 -0.76 -16.19 -1.59
CA VAL A 464 -0.54 -15.08 -2.52
C VAL A 464 0.51 -15.48 -3.54
N VAL A 465 0.16 -15.38 -4.81
CA VAL A 465 1.07 -15.64 -5.93
C VAL A 465 1.29 -14.39 -6.76
N GLN A 466 2.50 -14.25 -7.29
CA GLN A 466 2.79 -13.30 -8.36
C GLN A 466 3.20 -14.07 -9.60
N LEU A 467 2.49 -13.84 -10.69
CA LEU A 467 2.73 -14.44 -11.99
C LEU A 467 3.26 -13.40 -12.97
N GLU A 468 4.11 -13.85 -13.89
CA GLU A 468 4.46 -13.09 -15.09
C GLU A 468 3.74 -13.72 -16.29
N ILE A 469 2.83 -12.96 -16.91
CA ILE A 469 2.01 -13.35 -18.06
C ILE A 469 2.20 -12.28 -19.13
N ASP A 470 2.64 -12.67 -20.33
CA ASP A 470 2.92 -11.76 -21.45
C ASP A 470 3.81 -10.56 -21.07
N GLY A 471 4.84 -10.82 -20.21
CA GLY A 471 5.78 -9.82 -19.74
C GLY A 471 5.23 -8.87 -18.67
N ARG A 472 4.00 -9.06 -18.20
CA ARG A 472 3.35 -8.30 -17.12
C ARG A 472 3.32 -9.11 -15.85
N ARG A 473 3.50 -8.44 -14.71
CA ARG A 473 3.38 -9.05 -13.39
C ARG A 473 1.97 -8.81 -12.83
N VAL A 474 1.33 -9.90 -12.43
CA VAL A 474 -0.01 -9.89 -11.84
C VAL A 474 -0.01 -10.69 -10.56
N THR A 475 -0.73 -10.20 -9.56
CA THR A 475 -0.85 -10.85 -8.25
C THR A 475 -2.24 -11.45 -8.12
N GLY A 476 -2.31 -12.67 -7.58
CA GLY A 476 -3.56 -13.33 -7.22
C GLY A 476 -3.50 -13.86 -5.79
N ARG A 477 -4.65 -13.94 -5.15
CA ARG A 477 -4.82 -14.45 -3.79
C ARG A 477 -5.90 -15.49 -3.75
N GLY A 478 -5.72 -16.52 -2.92
CA GLY A 478 -6.72 -17.57 -2.71
C GLY A 478 -6.68 -18.09 -1.28
N VAL A 479 -7.86 -18.37 -0.75
CA VAL A 479 -8.05 -18.82 0.63
C VAL A 479 -8.84 -20.11 0.66
N ALA A 480 -8.32 -21.15 1.34
CA ALA A 480 -9.01 -22.40 1.58
C ALA A 480 -8.45 -23.11 2.82
N THR A 481 -9.19 -24.12 3.33
CA THR A 481 -8.65 -25.03 4.37
C THR A 481 -7.61 -25.99 3.81
N ASP A 482 -7.65 -26.29 2.52
CA ASP A 482 -6.62 -27.06 1.80
C ASP A 482 -5.67 -26.11 1.05
N VAL A 483 -4.37 -26.25 1.29
CA VAL A 483 -3.35 -25.37 0.69
C VAL A 483 -3.23 -25.55 -0.82
N VAL A 484 -3.55 -26.73 -1.36
CA VAL A 484 -3.54 -26.95 -2.81
C VAL A 484 -4.71 -26.23 -3.46
N GLU A 485 -5.90 -26.27 -2.84
CA GLU A 485 -7.07 -25.51 -3.27
C GLU A 485 -6.82 -24.00 -3.18
N ALA A 486 -6.26 -23.51 -2.05
CA ALA A 486 -5.89 -22.10 -1.89
C ALA A 486 -4.91 -21.63 -2.97
N SER A 487 -3.91 -22.48 -3.28
CA SER A 487 -2.93 -22.19 -4.34
C SER A 487 -3.56 -22.12 -5.74
N ALA A 488 -4.46 -23.07 -6.03
CA ALA A 488 -5.17 -23.09 -7.31
C ALA A 488 -6.06 -21.85 -7.49
N ARG A 489 -6.76 -21.42 -6.43
CA ARG A 489 -7.57 -20.19 -6.41
C ARG A 489 -6.70 -18.95 -6.61
N ALA A 490 -5.59 -18.84 -5.91
CA ALA A 490 -4.64 -17.72 -6.06
C ALA A 490 -4.10 -17.65 -7.50
N TYR A 491 -3.73 -18.79 -8.06
CA TYR A 491 -3.21 -18.87 -9.42
C TYR A 491 -4.25 -18.45 -10.45
N LEU A 492 -5.48 -18.95 -10.33
CA LEU A 492 -6.59 -18.62 -11.22
C LEU A 492 -6.99 -17.14 -11.11
N ALA A 493 -7.01 -16.58 -9.90
CA ALA A 493 -7.27 -15.16 -9.68
C ALA A 493 -6.25 -14.26 -10.41
N ALA A 494 -4.97 -14.63 -10.38
CA ALA A 494 -3.94 -13.91 -11.13
C ALA A 494 -4.18 -13.98 -12.66
N ILE A 495 -4.57 -15.14 -13.20
CA ILE A 495 -4.89 -15.30 -14.61
C ILE A 495 -6.11 -14.47 -15.01
N ASN A 496 -7.20 -14.51 -14.24
CA ASN A 496 -8.39 -13.71 -14.49
C ASN A 496 -8.08 -12.22 -14.51
N ARG A 497 -7.26 -11.76 -13.57
CA ARG A 497 -6.80 -10.37 -13.50
C ARG A 497 -5.97 -9.95 -14.73
N ALA A 498 -5.09 -10.84 -15.22
CA ALA A 498 -4.33 -10.57 -16.45
C ALA A 498 -5.25 -10.41 -17.66
N ALA A 499 -6.27 -11.25 -17.76
CA ALA A 499 -7.23 -11.22 -18.87
C ALA A 499 -8.09 -9.93 -18.86
N SER A 500 -8.57 -9.49 -17.70
CA SER A 500 -9.36 -8.25 -17.57
C SER A 500 -8.56 -6.99 -17.95
N VAL A 501 -7.28 -6.94 -17.61
CA VAL A 501 -6.39 -5.83 -18.00
C VAL A 501 -6.13 -5.81 -19.52
N ALA A 502 -6.06 -6.99 -20.16
CA ALA A 502 -5.89 -7.08 -21.60
C ALA A 502 -7.13 -6.58 -22.36
N GLU A 503 -8.34 -6.90 -21.88
CA GLU A 503 -9.60 -6.43 -22.47
C GLU A 503 -9.75 -4.91 -22.36
N THR A 504 -9.46 -4.33 -21.22
CA THR A 504 -9.50 -2.87 -21.01
C THR A 504 -8.51 -2.14 -21.92
N SER A 505 -7.33 -2.70 -22.13
CA SER A 505 -6.32 -2.12 -23.05
C SER A 505 -6.77 -2.15 -24.53
N ILE A 506 -7.50 -3.18 -24.92
CA ILE A 506 -8.06 -3.31 -26.30
C ILE A 506 -9.22 -2.33 -26.48
N GLU A 507 -10.12 -2.19 -25.49
CA GLU A 507 -11.22 -1.24 -25.54
C GLU A 507 -10.74 0.21 -25.60
N THR A 508 -9.70 0.57 -24.85
CA THR A 508 -9.07 1.89 -24.88
C THR A 508 -8.43 2.16 -26.25
N ALA A 509 -7.68 1.21 -26.81
CA ALA A 509 -7.06 1.36 -28.13
C ALA A 509 -8.10 1.45 -29.26
N MET A 510 -9.22 0.72 -29.17
CA MET A 510 -10.33 0.82 -30.14
C MET A 510 -11.06 2.16 -30.02
N SER A 511 -11.24 2.69 -28.81
CA SER A 511 -11.82 4.00 -28.55
C SER A 511 -10.95 5.14 -29.10
N GLU A 512 -9.64 5.08 -28.90
CA GLU A 512 -8.70 6.05 -29.46
C GLU A 512 -8.65 6.01 -30.99
N THR A 513 -8.72 4.81 -31.59
CA THR A 513 -8.78 4.68 -33.04
C THR A 513 -10.08 5.25 -33.61
N ALA A 514 -11.21 4.98 -32.96
CA ALA A 514 -12.53 5.51 -33.35
C ALA A 514 -12.61 7.05 -33.20
N MET A 515 -11.98 7.63 -32.16
CA MET A 515 -11.89 9.08 -31.99
C MET A 515 -10.95 9.72 -33.03
N SER A 516 -9.87 9.06 -33.40
CA SER A 516 -8.94 9.51 -34.46
C SER A 516 -9.61 9.47 -35.84
N GLU A 517 -10.38 8.44 -36.14
CA GLU A 517 -11.16 8.35 -37.40
C GLU A 517 -12.28 9.41 -37.45
N ALA A 518 -12.97 9.67 -36.34
CA ALA A 518 -14.01 10.72 -36.26
C ALA A 518 -13.40 12.11 -36.47
N ALA A 519 -12.23 12.41 -35.87
CA ALA A 519 -11.52 13.68 -36.07
C ALA A 519 -11.03 13.89 -37.50
N THR A 520 -10.68 12.79 -38.20
CA THR A 520 -10.24 12.85 -39.60
C THR A 520 -11.43 13.08 -40.57
N VAL A 521 -12.63 12.64 -40.20
CA VAL A 521 -13.87 12.88 -41.00
C VAL A 521 -14.39 14.31 -40.81
N GLU A 522 -14.24 14.91 -39.62
CA GLU A 522 -14.62 16.31 -39.39
C GLU A 522 -13.70 17.29 -40.16
N THR A 523 -12.40 17.01 -40.22
CA THR A 523 -11.47 17.87 -40.99
C THR A 523 -11.62 17.75 -42.51
N ALA A 524 -12.17 16.63 -43.00
CA ALA A 524 -12.44 16.47 -44.45
C ALA A 524 -13.75 17.13 -44.90
N ASN A 525 -14.67 17.47 -44.01
CA ASN A 525 -15.94 18.16 -44.34
C ASN A 525 -15.84 19.69 -44.29
N ASP A 526 -14.79 20.26 -43.69
CA ASP A 526 -14.59 21.72 -43.68
C ASP A 526 -13.86 22.29 -44.93
N GLU A 527 -13.38 21.41 -45.83
CA GLU A 527 -12.70 21.84 -47.08
C GLU A 527 -13.62 21.88 -48.33
N VAL A 528 -14.94 21.64 -48.19
CA VAL A 528 -15.87 21.67 -49.31
C VAL A 528 -17.05 22.62 -49.02
N THR A 529 -16.80 23.92 -49.10
CA THR A 529 -17.85 24.90 -49.50
C THR A 529 -17.21 26.03 -50.27
N PRO A 530 -17.77 26.41 -51.41
CA PRO A 530 -17.21 27.36 -52.40
C PRO A 530 -17.22 28.81 -51.97
#